data_a1708735a706eecfeae2492f1eed793b
#
_entry.id   a1708735a706eecfeae2492f1eed793b
#
_cell.length_a   1.000
_cell.length_b   1.000
_cell.length_c   1.000
_cell.angle_alpha   90.00
_cell.angle_beta   90.00
_cell.angle_gamma   90.00
#
_symmetry.space_group_name_H-M   'P 1'
#
loop_
_entity.id
_entity.type
_entity.pdbx_description
1 polymer ?
#
loop_
_entity_poly.entity_id
_entity_poly.type
_entity_poly.pdbx_seq_one_letter_code
_entity_poly.pdbx_strand_id
1 'polypeptide(L)'
;MMQLAIFRKERLVRKAKSGERDAFSELIRENKLSLYKVARGMLKRECDIEDAIQNTIMKAFEGISSLRNNSYFKTWLIRILINECNIILRNNKRENLVDVSESFSGLRHDDKYENLDITNAVNMLEIDLREVVVLYYFEDFKQKDIADILGIKEGTVRTRLLRAKKKLKEALGERE
;
A
#
# COMPACT_ATOMS: atom_id res chain seq x y z
N MET A 1 -3.52 28.31 2.34
CA MET A 1 -2.41 27.44 1.89
C MET A 1 -2.89 26.07 1.43
N MET A 2 -3.74 25.36 2.18
CA MET A 2 -4.25 24.01 1.82
C MET A 2 -5.07 23.98 0.51
N GLN A 3 -5.92 24.98 0.24
CA GLN A 3 -6.69 25.06 -1.01
C GLN A 3 -5.80 25.21 -2.26
N LEU A 4 -4.72 26.00 -2.18
CA LEU A 4 -3.78 26.17 -3.30
C LEU A 4 -3.06 24.86 -3.66
N ALA A 5 -2.71 24.04 -2.65
CA ALA A 5 -2.09 22.74 -2.88
C ALA A 5 -3.06 21.75 -3.56
N ILE A 6 -4.34 21.76 -3.19
CA ILE A 6 -5.38 20.95 -3.83
C ILE A 6 -5.56 21.34 -5.29
N PHE A 7 -5.72 22.63 -5.58
CA PHE A 7 -5.85 23.13 -6.97
C PHE A 7 -4.63 22.82 -7.84
N ARG A 8 -3.41 22.92 -7.27
CA ARG A 8 -2.16 22.57 -7.97
C ARG A 8 -2.19 21.08 -8.35
N LYS A 9 -2.55 20.20 -7.41
CA LYS A 9 -2.60 18.76 -7.62
C LYS A 9 -3.63 18.36 -8.68
N GLU A 10 -4.83 18.91 -8.60
CA GLU A 10 -5.87 18.67 -9.61
C GLU A 10 -5.47 19.14 -11.00
N ARG A 11 -4.75 20.27 -11.09
CA ARG A 11 -4.19 20.78 -12.36
C ARG A 11 -3.14 19.82 -12.92
N LEU A 12 -2.23 19.30 -12.07
CA LEU A 12 -1.24 18.30 -12.50
C LEU A 12 -1.91 17.02 -13.02
N VAL A 13 -2.93 16.53 -12.33
CA VAL A 13 -3.69 15.34 -12.78
C VAL A 13 -4.34 15.61 -14.14
N ARG A 14 -4.93 16.78 -14.34
CA ARG A 14 -5.55 17.16 -15.62
C ARG A 14 -4.54 17.18 -16.76
N LYS A 15 -3.34 17.74 -16.52
CA LYS A 15 -2.23 17.76 -17.47
C LYS A 15 -1.71 16.35 -17.79
N ALA A 16 -1.53 15.52 -16.78
CA ALA A 16 -1.12 14.13 -16.97
C ALA A 16 -2.17 13.33 -17.80
N LYS A 17 -3.47 13.58 -17.57
CA LYS A 17 -4.57 12.98 -18.38
C LYS A 17 -4.56 13.45 -19.85
N SER A 18 -4.08 14.63 -20.14
CA SER A 18 -3.90 15.13 -21.51
C SER A 18 -2.60 14.65 -22.18
N GLY A 19 -1.82 13.79 -21.50
CA GLY A 19 -0.61 13.18 -22.05
C GLY A 19 0.70 13.91 -21.71
N GLU A 20 0.67 14.94 -20.85
CA GLU A 20 1.90 15.61 -20.40
C GLU A 20 2.70 14.67 -19.46
N ARG A 21 3.80 14.10 -19.97
CA ARG A 21 4.65 13.15 -19.23
C ARG A 21 5.29 13.76 -18.00
N ASP A 22 5.71 15.03 -18.06
CA ASP A 22 6.33 15.73 -16.94
C ASP A 22 5.35 15.91 -15.77
N ALA A 23 4.08 16.21 -16.07
CA ALA A 23 3.03 16.31 -15.06
C ALA A 23 2.77 14.96 -14.37
N PHE A 24 2.78 13.87 -15.13
CA PHE A 24 2.66 12.52 -14.56
C PHE A 24 3.87 12.19 -13.69
N SER A 25 5.08 12.43 -14.16
CA SER A 25 6.32 12.20 -13.40
C SER A 25 6.34 12.98 -12.08
N GLU A 26 5.85 14.21 -12.07
CA GLU A 26 5.72 15.00 -10.85
C GLU A 26 4.71 14.41 -9.88
N LEU A 27 3.56 13.94 -10.36
CA LEU A 27 2.56 13.24 -9.55
C LEU A 27 3.13 11.97 -8.88
N ILE A 28 3.91 11.18 -9.62
CA ILE A 28 4.56 9.98 -9.08
C ILE A 28 5.60 10.39 -8.03
N ARG A 29 6.43 11.40 -8.30
CA ARG A 29 7.44 11.89 -7.36
C ARG A 29 6.81 12.37 -6.04
N GLU A 30 5.70 13.08 -6.09
CA GLU A 30 4.96 13.53 -4.90
C GLU A 30 4.38 12.36 -4.08
N ASN A 31 4.10 11.23 -4.72
CA ASN A 31 3.54 10.05 -4.06
C ASN A 31 4.55 8.91 -3.78
N LYS A 32 5.84 9.10 -4.15
CA LYS A 32 6.87 8.04 -4.04
C LYS A 32 6.98 7.46 -2.64
N LEU A 33 6.99 8.32 -1.61
CA LEU A 33 7.08 7.88 -0.22
C LEU A 33 5.86 7.08 0.22
N SER A 34 4.65 7.49 -0.17
CA SER A 34 3.42 6.76 0.08
C SER A 34 3.42 5.39 -0.58
N LEU A 35 3.83 5.31 -1.86
CA LEU A 35 3.95 4.04 -2.57
C LEU A 35 4.90 3.09 -1.85
N TYR A 36 6.07 3.57 -1.46
CA TYR A 36 7.07 2.76 -0.75
C TYR A 36 6.57 2.28 0.61
N LYS A 37 5.99 3.16 1.44
CA LYS A 37 5.44 2.80 2.76
C LYS A 37 4.36 1.72 2.67
N VAL A 38 3.43 1.85 1.73
CA VAL A 38 2.36 0.87 1.52
C VAL A 38 2.94 -0.45 1.03
N ALA A 39 3.79 -0.44 -0.01
CA ALA A 39 4.39 -1.65 -0.54
C ALA A 39 5.21 -2.39 0.52
N ARG A 40 6.04 -1.68 1.31
CA ARG A 40 6.84 -2.26 2.40
C ARG A 40 5.97 -2.80 3.55
N GLY A 41 4.83 -2.18 3.82
CA GLY A 41 3.86 -2.70 4.80
C GLY A 41 3.16 -3.98 4.32
N MET A 42 3.11 -4.21 3.01
CA MET A 42 2.47 -5.38 2.40
C MET A 42 3.46 -6.50 2.07
N LEU A 43 4.67 -6.17 1.63
CA LEU A 43 5.67 -7.09 1.08
C LEU A 43 6.93 -7.12 1.95
N LYS A 44 7.66 -8.24 1.90
CA LYS A 44 8.86 -8.45 2.74
C LYS A 44 10.17 -8.24 1.96
N ARG A 45 10.21 -8.68 0.69
CA ARG A 45 11.42 -8.64 -0.13
C ARG A 45 11.50 -7.30 -0.88
N GLU A 46 12.66 -6.68 -0.89
CA GLU A 46 12.87 -5.38 -1.56
C GLU A 46 12.58 -5.48 -3.07
N CYS A 47 12.98 -6.57 -3.73
CA CYS A 47 12.67 -6.79 -5.14
C CYS A 47 11.15 -6.81 -5.42
N ASP A 48 10.36 -7.44 -4.54
CA ASP A 48 8.90 -7.46 -4.67
C ASP A 48 8.29 -6.06 -4.50
N ILE A 49 8.86 -5.25 -3.60
CA ILE A 49 8.44 -3.86 -3.37
C ILE A 49 8.71 -3.01 -4.60
N GLU A 50 9.91 -3.13 -5.17
CA GLU A 50 10.30 -2.42 -6.39
C GLU A 50 9.41 -2.82 -7.58
N ASP A 51 9.17 -4.12 -7.77
CA ASP A 51 8.31 -4.64 -8.83
C ASP A 51 6.86 -4.14 -8.69
N ALA A 52 6.30 -4.18 -7.47
CA ALA A 52 4.96 -3.66 -7.22
C ALA A 52 4.84 -2.18 -7.56
N ILE A 53 5.84 -1.37 -7.18
CA ILE A 53 5.86 0.07 -7.47
C ILE A 53 6.00 0.32 -8.95
N GLN A 54 6.91 -0.35 -9.64
CA GLN A 54 7.11 -0.20 -11.09
C GLN A 54 5.84 -0.57 -11.87
N ASN A 55 5.25 -1.72 -11.57
CA ASN A 55 4.00 -2.16 -12.20
C ASN A 55 2.86 -1.17 -11.93
N THR A 56 2.80 -0.62 -10.71
CA THR A 56 1.82 0.42 -10.36
C THR A 56 1.99 1.67 -11.21
N ILE A 57 3.23 2.15 -11.39
CA ILE A 57 3.51 3.34 -12.19
C ILE A 57 3.12 3.11 -13.66
N MET A 58 3.46 1.95 -14.22
CA MET A 58 3.09 1.59 -15.59
C MET A 58 1.57 1.56 -15.78
N LYS A 59 0.86 0.84 -14.92
CA LYS A 59 -0.62 0.76 -14.97
C LYS A 59 -1.29 2.11 -14.72
N ALA A 60 -0.72 2.93 -13.84
CA ALA A 60 -1.22 4.27 -13.60
C ALA A 60 -1.01 5.18 -14.83
N PHE A 61 0.12 5.08 -15.51
CA PHE A 61 0.38 5.84 -16.73
C PHE A 61 -0.62 5.49 -17.84
N GLU A 62 -0.86 4.19 -18.05
CA GLU A 62 -1.81 3.71 -19.05
C GLU A 62 -3.26 4.06 -18.69
N GLY A 63 -3.61 4.01 -17.40
CA GLY A 63 -4.98 4.13 -16.91
C GLY A 63 -5.40 5.53 -16.44
N ILE A 64 -4.50 6.53 -16.37
CA ILE A 64 -4.81 7.84 -15.77
C ILE A 64 -5.98 8.57 -16.46
N SER A 65 -6.15 8.37 -17.76
CA SER A 65 -7.26 8.95 -18.52
C SER A 65 -8.62 8.50 -18.01
N SER A 66 -8.72 7.28 -17.43
CA SER A 66 -9.95 6.70 -16.89
C SER A 66 -10.34 7.25 -15.51
N LEU A 67 -9.45 7.97 -14.84
CA LEU A 67 -9.72 8.56 -13.52
C LEU A 67 -10.83 9.61 -13.62
N ARG A 68 -11.99 9.33 -13.04
CA ARG A 68 -13.17 10.21 -13.14
C ARG A 68 -12.99 11.52 -12.36
N ASN A 69 -12.46 11.45 -11.14
CA ASN A 69 -12.29 12.61 -10.27
C ASN A 69 -10.82 12.80 -9.91
N ASN A 70 -10.26 13.95 -10.29
CA ASN A 70 -8.84 14.26 -10.13
C ASN A 70 -8.39 14.34 -8.66
N SER A 71 -9.29 14.71 -7.74
CA SER A 71 -8.97 14.79 -6.30
C SER A 71 -8.71 13.41 -5.68
N TYR A 72 -9.21 12.33 -6.30
CA TYR A 72 -9.00 10.94 -5.85
C TYR A 72 -7.77 10.26 -6.46
N PHE A 73 -6.85 11.00 -7.08
CA PHE A 73 -5.65 10.43 -7.71
C PHE A 73 -4.84 9.56 -6.74
N LYS A 74 -4.57 10.03 -5.51
CA LYS A 74 -3.81 9.25 -4.52
C LYS A 74 -4.54 7.96 -4.15
N THR A 75 -5.83 8.02 -3.86
CA THR A 75 -6.67 6.85 -3.53
C THR A 75 -6.66 5.83 -4.67
N TRP A 76 -6.83 6.29 -5.90
CA TRP A 76 -6.79 5.47 -7.09
C TRP A 76 -5.40 4.83 -7.33
N LEU A 77 -4.33 5.59 -7.16
CA LEU A 77 -2.95 5.10 -7.31
C LEU A 77 -2.63 4.01 -6.27
N ILE A 78 -3.00 4.23 -5.01
CA ILE A 78 -2.81 3.26 -3.93
C ILE A 78 -3.66 2.00 -4.15
N ARG A 79 -4.86 2.11 -4.72
CA ARG A 79 -5.67 0.95 -5.12
C ARG A 79 -4.94 0.08 -6.15
N ILE A 80 -4.29 0.67 -7.14
CA ILE A 80 -3.47 -0.07 -8.10
C ILE A 80 -2.34 -0.79 -7.37
N LEU A 81 -1.62 -0.10 -6.48
CA LEU A 81 -0.51 -0.68 -5.72
C LEU A 81 -0.94 -1.87 -4.85
N ILE A 82 -2.04 -1.75 -4.11
CA ILE A 82 -2.58 -2.85 -3.29
C ILE A 82 -2.87 -4.07 -4.17
N ASN A 83 -3.45 -3.87 -5.35
CA ASN A 83 -3.70 -4.96 -6.30
C ASN A 83 -2.40 -5.63 -6.76
N GLU A 84 -1.33 -4.85 -7.07
CA GLU A 84 -0.03 -5.41 -7.45
C GLU A 84 0.62 -6.18 -6.30
N CYS A 85 0.59 -5.64 -5.09
CA CYS A 85 1.08 -6.35 -3.90
C CYS A 85 0.34 -7.70 -3.71
N ASN A 86 -0.98 -7.71 -3.89
CA ASN A 86 -1.78 -8.93 -3.74
C ASN A 86 -1.49 -9.97 -4.83
N ILE A 87 -1.17 -9.54 -6.04
CA ILE A 87 -0.73 -10.44 -7.12
C ILE A 87 0.59 -11.12 -6.72
N ILE A 88 1.57 -10.35 -6.27
CA ILE A 88 2.87 -10.85 -5.83
C ILE A 88 2.71 -11.83 -4.65
N LEU A 89 1.92 -11.46 -3.63
CA LEU A 89 1.68 -12.34 -2.47
C LEU A 89 1.04 -13.67 -2.86
N ARG A 90 0.12 -13.66 -3.83
CA ARG A 90 -0.50 -14.91 -4.34
C ARG A 90 0.48 -15.77 -5.11
N ASN A 91 1.35 -15.16 -5.93
CA ASN A 91 2.36 -15.87 -6.69
C ASN A 91 3.40 -16.51 -5.76
N ASN A 92 3.94 -15.73 -4.81
CA ASN A 92 4.89 -16.24 -3.81
C ASN A 92 4.31 -17.40 -2.97
N LYS A 93 3.01 -17.35 -2.66
CA LYS A 93 2.35 -18.46 -1.95
C LYS A 93 2.25 -19.72 -2.81
N ARG A 94 2.05 -19.60 -4.13
CA ARG A 94 2.02 -20.74 -5.06
C ARG A 94 3.41 -21.36 -5.23
N GLU A 95 4.44 -20.54 -5.39
CA GLU A 95 5.83 -20.99 -5.50
C GLU A 95 6.26 -21.77 -4.25
N ASN A 96 5.96 -21.24 -3.06
CA ASN A 96 6.26 -21.91 -1.79
C ASN A 96 5.48 -23.23 -1.58
N LEU A 97 4.40 -23.48 -2.30
CA LEU A 97 3.69 -24.76 -2.28
C LEU A 97 4.31 -25.80 -3.21
N VAL A 98 5.12 -25.36 -4.19
CA VAL A 98 5.82 -26.23 -5.13
C VAL A 98 7.22 -26.60 -4.61
N ASP A 99 7.88 -25.67 -3.88
CA ASP A 99 9.20 -25.89 -3.26
C ASP A 99 9.08 -26.20 -1.76
N VAL A 100 8.78 -27.46 -1.44
CA VAL A 100 8.95 -28.01 -0.07
C VAL A 100 10.40 -28.49 0.10
N SER A 101 11.38 -27.68 -0.29
CA SER A 101 12.77 -27.88 0.12
C SER A 101 13.60 -26.65 -0.22
N GLU A 102 13.68 -25.71 0.68
CA GLU A 102 14.92 -25.00 1.00
C GLU A 102 14.67 -23.90 2.03
N SER A 103 15.45 -24.00 3.10
CA SER A 103 15.47 -23.10 4.24
C SER A 103 15.82 -21.69 3.82
N PHE A 104 14.98 -20.73 4.20
CA PHE A 104 15.18 -19.33 3.87
C PHE A 104 15.87 -18.58 5.03
N SER A 105 17.11 -18.20 4.84
CA SER A 105 17.80 -17.19 5.62
C SER A 105 17.66 -15.83 4.92
N GLY A 106 16.69 -15.03 5.34
CA GLY A 106 16.52 -13.66 4.84
C GLY A 106 17.55 -12.71 5.45
N LEU A 107 18.25 -11.97 4.60
CA LEU A 107 19.18 -10.91 4.95
C LEU A 107 18.47 -9.84 5.81
N ARG A 108 19.06 -9.64 7.01
CA ARG A 108 18.72 -8.54 7.91
C ARG A 108 19.30 -7.25 7.32
N HIS A 109 18.46 -6.25 7.12
CA HIS A 109 18.91 -4.87 7.04
C HIS A 109 18.55 -4.18 8.35
N ASP A 110 19.58 -3.67 9.03
CA ASP A 110 19.49 -3.02 10.33
C ASP A 110 18.77 -1.68 10.21
N ASP A 111 17.59 -1.57 10.82
CA ASP A 111 17.04 -0.29 11.24
C ASP A 111 16.25 -0.46 12.55
N LYS A 112 16.77 0.18 13.60
CA LYS A 112 16.20 0.45 14.94
C LYS A 112 15.20 -0.57 15.51
N TYR A 113 15.62 -1.26 16.55
CA TYR A 113 14.97 -2.37 17.24
C TYR A 113 13.48 -2.22 17.56
N GLU A 114 12.97 -1.03 17.85
CA GLU A 114 11.53 -0.82 18.15
C GLU A 114 10.62 -0.91 16.93
N ASN A 115 11.09 -0.48 15.74
CA ASN A 115 10.32 -0.58 14.50
C ASN A 115 10.30 -1.99 13.91
N LEU A 116 11.27 -2.83 14.23
CA LEU A 116 11.34 -4.22 13.74
C LEU A 116 10.22 -5.08 14.32
N ASP A 117 9.89 -4.93 15.59
CA ASP A 117 8.87 -5.74 16.25
C ASP A 117 7.47 -5.42 15.70
N ILE A 118 7.16 -4.14 15.49
CA ILE A 118 5.88 -3.72 14.92
C ILE A 118 5.75 -4.17 13.46
N THR A 119 6.81 -3.97 12.66
CA THR A 119 6.80 -4.38 11.25
C THR A 119 6.65 -5.91 11.12
N ASN A 120 7.34 -6.66 11.96
CA ASN A 120 7.22 -8.11 12.02
C ASN A 120 5.80 -8.53 12.43
N ALA A 121 5.23 -7.93 13.48
CA ALA A 121 3.87 -8.20 13.91
C ALA A 121 2.84 -7.91 12.82
N VAL A 122 2.98 -6.78 12.10
CA VAL A 122 2.11 -6.45 10.95
C VAL A 122 2.26 -7.48 9.83
N ASN A 123 3.48 -7.93 9.55
CA ASN A 123 3.75 -8.95 8.53
C ASN A 123 3.23 -10.35 8.88
N MET A 124 2.90 -10.61 10.16
CA MET A 124 2.25 -11.85 10.60
C MET A 124 0.73 -11.82 10.49
N LEU A 125 0.14 -10.65 10.28
CA LEU A 125 -1.30 -10.53 10.05
C LEU A 125 -1.71 -11.21 8.73
N GLU A 126 -2.94 -11.74 8.71
CA GLU A 126 -3.59 -12.13 7.46
C GLU A 126 -3.67 -10.93 6.51
N ILE A 127 -3.63 -11.18 5.20
CA ILE A 127 -3.55 -10.15 4.17
C ILE A 127 -4.64 -9.10 4.33
N ASP A 128 -5.88 -9.52 4.56
CA ASP A 128 -7.04 -8.64 4.71
C ASP A 128 -7.00 -7.73 5.95
N LEU A 129 -6.35 -8.17 7.02
CA LEU A 129 -6.10 -7.36 8.22
C LEU A 129 -4.91 -6.42 8.02
N ARG A 130 -3.87 -6.90 7.32
CA ARG A 130 -2.68 -6.12 7.02
C ARG A 130 -2.99 -4.93 6.13
N GLU A 131 -3.80 -5.10 5.08
CA GLU A 131 -4.24 -4.03 4.18
C GLU A 131 -4.84 -2.85 4.95
N VAL A 132 -5.81 -3.10 5.82
CA VAL A 132 -6.47 -2.03 6.57
C VAL A 132 -5.54 -1.36 7.58
N VAL A 133 -4.61 -2.11 8.19
CA VAL A 133 -3.60 -1.57 9.12
C VAL A 133 -2.63 -0.64 8.39
N VAL A 134 -2.08 -1.09 7.27
CA VAL A 134 -1.13 -0.31 6.47
C VAL A 134 -1.77 0.98 5.97
N LEU A 135 -2.98 0.91 5.43
CA LEU A 135 -3.67 2.08 4.91
C LEU A 135 -4.09 3.06 6.02
N TYR A 136 -4.50 2.55 7.18
CA TYR A 136 -4.97 3.38 8.27
C TYR A 136 -3.83 4.01 9.07
N TYR A 137 -2.84 3.21 9.49
CA TYR A 137 -1.78 3.69 10.40
C TYR A 137 -0.53 4.21 9.69
N PHE A 138 -0.20 3.72 8.49
CA PHE A 138 1.01 4.15 7.79
C PHE A 138 0.75 5.30 6.80
N GLU A 139 -0.49 5.43 6.31
CA GLU A 139 -0.87 6.42 5.30
C GLU A 139 -2.01 7.35 5.71
N ASP A 140 -2.52 7.22 6.93
CA ASP A 140 -3.57 8.08 7.51
C ASP A 140 -4.85 8.18 6.66
N PHE A 141 -5.19 7.11 5.91
CA PHE A 141 -6.44 7.08 5.16
C PHE A 141 -7.64 6.97 6.08
N LYS A 142 -8.69 7.72 5.79
CA LYS A 142 -9.98 7.57 6.48
C LYS A 142 -10.60 6.21 6.15
N GLN A 143 -11.39 5.66 7.07
CA GLN A 143 -12.04 4.35 6.87
C GLN A 143 -12.87 4.29 5.58
N LYS A 144 -13.51 5.39 5.21
CA LYS A 144 -14.24 5.52 3.93
C LYS A 144 -13.32 5.36 2.72
N ASP A 145 -12.15 6.04 2.71
CA ASP A 145 -11.19 5.95 1.61
C ASP A 145 -10.58 4.54 1.51
N ILE A 146 -10.34 3.89 2.67
CA ILE A 146 -9.90 2.49 2.74
C ILE A 146 -10.97 1.56 2.15
N ALA A 147 -12.22 1.78 2.47
CA ALA A 147 -13.35 1.03 1.91
C ALA A 147 -13.38 1.15 0.38
N ASP A 148 -13.19 2.36 -0.15
CA ASP A 148 -13.12 2.63 -1.59
C ASP A 148 -11.87 1.97 -2.23
N ILE A 149 -10.70 2.03 -1.58
CA ILE A 149 -9.46 1.39 -2.07
C ILE A 149 -9.63 -0.12 -2.18
N LEU A 150 -10.17 -0.75 -1.13
CA LEU A 150 -10.28 -2.21 -1.03
C LEU A 150 -11.56 -2.77 -1.67
N GLY A 151 -12.51 -1.93 -2.07
CA GLY A 151 -13.79 -2.36 -2.63
C GLY A 151 -14.68 -3.09 -1.61
N ILE A 152 -14.63 -2.72 -0.34
CA ILE A 152 -15.40 -3.31 0.77
C ILE A 152 -16.25 -2.26 1.48
N LYS A 153 -17.16 -2.70 2.36
CA LYS A 153 -17.98 -1.77 3.17
C LYS A 153 -17.14 -1.14 4.29
N GLU A 154 -17.43 0.11 4.65
CA GLU A 154 -16.75 0.81 5.74
C GLU A 154 -16.88 0.06 7.10
N GLY A 155 -18.03 -0.57 7.35
CA GLY A 155 -18.22 -1.43 8.53
C GLY A 155 -17.25 -2.63 8.55
N THR A 156 -16.91 -3.17 7.37
CA THR A 156 -15.91 -4.25 7.25
C THR A 156 -14.51 -3.73 7.57
N VAL A 157 -14.15 -2.51 7.12
CA VAL A 157 -12.88 -1.87 7.49
C VAL A 157 -12.76 -1.73 9.00
N ARG A 158 -13.81 -1.22 9.65
CA ARG A 158 -13.85 -1.07 11.13
C ARG A 158 -13.65 -2.40 11.85
N THR A 159 -14.35 -3.43 11.42
CA THR A 159 -14.24 -4.78 12.01
C THR A 159 -12.84 -5.38 11.82
N ARG A 160 -12.26 -5.22 10.62
CA ARG A 160 -10.89 -5.67 10.35
C ARG A 160 -9.86 -4.92 11.18
N LEU A 161 -9.99 -3.61 11.36
CA LEU A 161 -9.10 -2.82 12.22
C LEU A 161 -9.17 -3.26 13.70
N LEU A 162 -10.37 -3.55 14.22
CA LEU A 162 -10.53 -4.07 15.57
C LEU A 162 -9.86 -5.43 15.75
N ARG A 163 -10.05 -6.36 14.81
CA ARG A 163 -9.41 -7.69 14.83
C ARG A 163 -7.89 -7.57 14.72
N ALA A 164 -7.40 -6.72 13.82
CA ALA A 164 -5.97 -6.49 13.65
C ALA A 164 -5.34 -5.92 14.93
N LYS A 165 -5.98 -4.92 15.56
CA LYS A 165 -5.52 -4.34 16.82
C LYS A 165 -5.39 -5.40 17.93
N LYS A 166 -6.39 -6.29 18.06
CA LYS A 166 -6.34 -7.39 19.04
C LYS A 166 -5.14 -8.32 18.78
N LYS A 167 -4.96 -8.78 17.54
CA LYS A 167 -3.83 -9.65 17.16
C LYS A 167 -2.47 -8.98 17.37
N LEU A 168 -2.34 -7.69 17.06
CA LEU A 168 -1.11 -6.93 17.29
C LEU A 168 -0.78 -6.81 18.77
N LYS A 169 -1.78 -6.53 19.64
CA LYS A 169 -1.57 -6.53 21.09
C LYS A 169 -1.08 -7.88 21.62
N GLU A 170 -1.71 -8.97 21.18
CA GLU A 170 -1.30 -10.31 21.54
C GLU A 170 0.14 -10.62 21.08
N ALA A 171 0.51 -10.22 19.86
CA ALA A 171 1.84 -10.45 19.29
C ALA A 171 2.95 -9.61 19.96
N LEU A 172 2.64 -8.39 20.40
CA LEU A 172 3.58 -7.47 21.07
C LEU A 172 3.66 -7.70 22.59
N GLY A 173 2.92 -8.66 23.15
CA GLY A 173 2.97 -9.00 24.57
C GLY A 173 2.30 -8.00 25.51
N GLU A 174 1.54 -7.04 24.99
CA GLU A 174 0.68 -6.17 25.81
C GLU A 174 -0.53 -6.99 26.29
N ARG A 175 -0.39 -7.57 27.50
CA ARG A 175 -1.53 -8.13 28.24
C ARG A 175 -2.37 -6.98 28.79
N GLU A 176 -3.70 -7.11 28.74
CA GLU A 176 -4.64 -6.20 29.41
C GLU A 176 -4.40 -6.12 30.91
#